data_1d9faa326c5fcfc0cc5e551a41501a62
#
_entry.id   1d9faa326c5fcfc0cc5e551a41501a62
#
_cell.length_a   1.000
_cell.length_b   1.000
_cell.length_c   1.000
_cell.angle_alpha   90.00
_cell.angle_beta   90.00
_cell.angle_gamma   90.00
#
_symmetry.space_group_name_H-M   'P 1'
#
loop_
_entity.id
_entity.type
_entity.pdbx_description
1 polymer ?
#
loop_
_entity_poly.entity_id
_entity_poly.type
_entity_poly.pdbx_seq_one_letter_code
_entity_poly.pdbx_strand_id
1 'polypeptide(L)'
;MNMNKSNRFIPLMMALCVVIGIVIGTFYANHFSGNRLNIINSGSNRLTNLLHIIDDKYVDKVNLDSLAEAAIPKILAELDPHSVYISAKDVQAANDDLKGSFSGVGIEFTIREDTIRVQNVISNGPAERAGIIAGDKIVSVDGKPFVGKIVTNQEAQYRLKGPKGTKVKIGVIRYKQKKVKYFTVTRGEIPQKSISATYMLDDKTGYIRIKNFGETTYPELLIALAQLSQSGFQSLVIDLRDNTGGYMNPAVQMANEFLPKNKLIVYTQGRKSPRQEYRSDGRGNYQSLPLVVLINEGSASASEIFAGAMQDNDRATIIGRRSFGKGLVQLPMEFPDGSMIRLTVARYYTPSGRCIQKPYTAGDDKNYEQDIIARYQHGEFFSRDSIKHTGPAYYTSLGRVVYGGGGITPDIFIAEDTLGVTSYYKEASISGLILQFAFTYTDNNRQKLNNYKDMSSLSDYLIKQNTVEKFAAYADKHGLKRRNIMIRKSHKLLERYINSRIIYNMLDEAAWTEYINLDDPAIKSALRVFKNHAAFPKKPQKKNNGKTAYNMCPIYDHTIRRNIKTVHA
;
A
#
# COMPACT_ATOMS: atom_id res chain seq x y z
N MET A 1 2.26 11.79 92.87
CA MET A 1 1.65 12.64 91.86
C MET A 1 0.41 11.94 91.36
N ASN A 2 -0.78 12.29 91.88
CA ASN A 2 -2.06 11.63 91.57
C ASN A 2 -2.54 12.05 90.16
N MET A 3 -2.44 11.20 89.18
CA MET A 3 -3.11 11.43 87.90
C MET A 3 -4.60 11.23 88.06
N ASN A 4 -5.36 12.29 87.80
CA ASN A 4 -6.82 12.38 87.89
C ASN A 4 -7.47 11.27 87.04
N LYS A 5 -8.37 10.43 87.62
CA LYS A 5 -9.02 9.29 86.94
C LYS A 5 -9.79 9.68 85.68
N SER A 6 -10.12 10.93 85.48
CA SER A 6 -10.84 11.41 84.26
C SER A 6 -9.95 11.44 82.98
N ASN A 7 -8.65 11.63 83.12
CA ASN A 7 -7.75 11.73 81.97
C ASN A 7 -7.43 10.36 81.30
N ARG A 8 -7.82 9.28 81.94
CA ARG A 8 -7.54 7.91 81.49
C ARG A 8 -8.42 7.50 80.26
N PHE A 9 -9.57 8.16 80.14
CA PHE A 9 -10.53 7.87 79.05
C PHE A 9 -10.39 8.82 77.85
N ILE A 10 -9.59 9.88 77.93
CA ILE A 10 -9.40 10.82 76.83
C ILE A 10 -8.89 10.16 75.58
N PRO A 11 -7.87 9.23 75.57
CA PRO A 11 -7.42 8.55 74.38
C PRO A 11 -8.51 7.63 73.77
N LEU A 12 -9.33 7.00 74.64
CA LEU A 12 -10.44 6.16 74.21
C LEU A 12 -11.55 6.98 73.55
N MET A 13 -11.88 8.12 74.11
CA MET A 13 -12.86 9.05 73.52
C MET A 13 -12.38 9.63 72.21
N MET A 14 -11.09 9.99 72.08
CA MET A 14 -10.52 10.46 70.80
C MET A 14 -10.55 9.36 69.74
N ALA A 15 -10.20 8.13 70.08
CA ALA A 15 -10.29 7.01 69.16
C ALA A 15 -11.74 6.75 68.70
N LEU A 16 -12.71 6.82 69.63
CA LEU A 16 -14.13 6.68 69.30
C LEU A 16 -14.65 7.80 68.40
N CYS A 17 -14.25 9.06 68.63
CA CYS A 17 -14.57 10.17 67.75
C CYS A 17 -14.00 10.02 66.33
N VAL A 18 -12.77 9.51 66.20
CA VAL A 18 -12.15 9.22 64.88
C VAL A 18 -12.93 8.12 64.17
N VAL A 19 -13.27 7.03 64.87
CA VAL A 19 -14.06 5.92 64.26
C VAL A 19 -15.44 6.41 63.84
N ILE A 20 -16.14 7.17 64.67
CA ILE A 20 -17.43 7.78 64.34
C ILE A 20 -17.29 8.75 63.15
N GLY A 21 -16.25 9.56 63.11
CA GLY A 21 -15.94 10.44 61.97
C GLY A 21 -15.70 9.68 60.66
N ILE A 22 -14.97 8.56 60.71
CA ILE A 22 -14.76 7.70 59.55
C ILE A 22 -16.09 7.05 59.09
N VAL A 23 -16.89 6.53 60.03
CA VAL A 23 -18.18 5.89 59.70
C VAL A 23 -19.17 6.92 59.12
N ILE A 24 -19.26 8.12 59.71
CA ILE A 24 -20.10 9.19 59.18
C ILE A 24 -19.56 9.65 57.81
N GLY A 25 -18.24 9.80 57.67
CA GLY A 25 -17.60 10.19 56.42
C GLY A 25 -17.82 9.18 55.30
N THR A 26 -17.69 7.88 55.60
CA THR A 26 -17.95 6.82 54.62
C THR A 26 -19.44 6.67 54.29
N PHE A 27 -20.32 6.84 55.29
CA PHE A 27 -21.77 6.86 55.07
C PHE A 27 -22.20 8.05 54.20
N TYR A 28 -21.63 9.22 54.49
CA TYR A 28 -21.89 10.44 53.72
C TYR A 28 -21.31 10.32 52.29
N ALA A 29 -20.10 9.78 52.13
CA ALA A 29 -19.50 9.50 50.85
C ALA A 29 -20.33 8.51 50.03
N ASN A 30 -20.82 7.42 50.64
CA ASN A 30 -21.61 6.41 49.93
C ASN A 30 -23.08 6.84 49.66
N HIS A 31 -23.69 7.71 50.50
CA HIS A 31 -25.10 8.08 50.33
C HIS A 31 -25.31 9.41 49.60
N PHE A 32 -24.40 10.34 49.71
CA PHE A 32 -24.55 11.68 49.13
C PHE A 32 -23.61 12.02 47.97
N SER A 33 -22.50 11.32 47.80
CA SER A 33 -21.60 11.55 46.64
C SER A 33 -22.00 10.77 45.37
N GLY A 34 -22.94 9.82 45.50
CA GLY A 34 -23.36 8.97 44.36
C GLY A 34 -24.08 9.69 43.23
N ASN A 35 -24.58 10.91 43.41
CA ASN A 35 -25.37 11.57 42.36
C ASN A 35 -25.02 13.03 42.05
N ARG A 36 -24.06 13.65 42.71
CA ARG A 36 -23.74 15.07 42.45
C ARG A 36 -22.33 15.39 41.98
N LEU A 37 -21.38 14.47 42.09
CA LEU A 37 -20.02 14.67 41.55
C LEU A 37 -19.89 14.33 40.06
N ASN A 38 -20.89 13.72 39.44
CA ASN A 38 -20.90 13.39 38.00
C ASN A 38 -21.41 14.53 37.10
N ILE A 39 -21.74 15.71 37.65
CA ILE A 39 -22.31 16.82 36.84
C ILE A 39 -21.27 17.87 36.46
N ILE A 40 -20.06 17.82 37.01
CA ILE A 40 -19.04 18.82 36.70
C ILE A 40 -17.80 18.15 36.15
N ASN A 41 -17.87 17.66 34.90
CA ASN A 41 -16.73 17.72 34.00
C ASN A 41 -17.11 17.37 32.57
N SER A 42 -16.95 18.35 31.70
CA SER A 42 -16.59 18.30 30.29
C SER A 42 -17.19 17.17 29.39
N GLY A 43 -17.44 17.50 28.14
CA GLY A 43 -18.03 16.67 27.10
C GLY A 43 -17.55 15.21 26.94
N SER A 44 -16.41 14.81 27.56
CA SER A 44 -15.92 13.43 27.56
C SER A 44 -16.76 12.46 28.41
N ASN A 45 -17.44 12.95 29.46
CA ASN A 45 -18.26 12.08 30.32
C ASN A 45 -19.61 11.71 29.69
N ARG A 46 -20.07 12.42 28.67
CA ARG A 46 -21.39 12.15 28.07
C ARG A 46 -21.46 10.80 27.39
N LEU A 47 -20.41 10.38 26.68
CA LEU A 47 -20.39 9.09 25.99
C LEU A 47 -20.35 7.92 26.98
N THR A 48 -19.52 8.03 28.03
CA THR A 48 -19.47 7.04 29.11
C THR A 48 -20.79 6.97 29.86
N ASN A 49 -21.37 8.13 30.20
CA ASN A 49 -22.69 8.19 30.87
C ASN A 49 -23.80 7.62 30.00
N LEU A 50 -23.77 7.84 28.67
CA LEU A 50 -24.74 7.25 27.76
C LEU A 50 -24.67 5.70 27.78
N LEU A 51 -23.47 5.14 27.75
CA LEU A 51 -23.29 3.69 27.84
C LEU A 51 -23.80 3.13 29.17
N HIS A 52 -23.53 3.82 30.31
CA HIS A 52 -24.07 3.43 31.60
C HIS A 52 -25.60 3.55 31.68
N ILE A 53 -26.20 4.60 31.10
CA ILE A 53 -27.65 4.74 31.04
C ILE A 53 -28.28 3.62 30.21
N ILE A 54 -27.65 3.24 29.08
CA ILE A 54 -28.13 2.14 28.25
C ILE A 54 -28.07 0.82 29.03
N ASP A 55 -26.96 0.54 29.72
CA ASP A 55 -26.82 -0.66 30.54
C ASP A 55 -27.87 -0.75 31.67
N ASP A 56 -28.15 0.39 32.33
CA ASP A 56 -29.05 0.44 33.51
C ASP A 56 -30.54 0.55 33.12
N LYS A 57 -30.88 1.22 32.02
CA LYS A 57 -32.27 1.61 31.72
C LYS A 57 -32.85 1.03 30.42
N TYR A 58 -32.04 0.48 29.55
CA TYR A 58 -32.57 -0.05 28.28
C TYR A 58 -33.45 -1.29 28.53
N VAL A 59 -34.53 -1.42 27.75
CA VAL A 59 -35.55 -2.46 27.94
C VAL A 59 -35.01 -3.89 27.79
N ASP A 60 -34.03 -4.10 26.92
CA ASP A 60 -33.42 -5.39 26.67
C ASP A 60 -31.96 -5.42 27.13
N LYS A 61 -31.42 -6.60 27.40
CA LYS A 61 -29.99 -6.78 27.71
C LYS A 61 -29.14 -6.44 26.50
N VAL A 62 -28.18 -5.54 26.65
CA VAL A 62 -27.27 -5.07 25.61
C VAL A 62 -25.84 -5.50 25.91
N ASN A 63 -25.09 -5.82 24.87
CA ASN A 63 -23.64 -6.00 24.98
C ASN A 63 -22.94 -4.65 24.70
N LEU A 64 -22.37 -4.05 25.73
CA LEU A 64 -21.71 -2.75 25.64
C LEU A 64 -20.47 -2.78 24.75
N ASP A 65 -19.73 -3.90 24.70
CA ASP A 65 -18.55 -4.05 23.84
C ASP A 65 -18.96 -3.99 22.36
N SER A 66 -20.07 -4.65 22.02
CA SER A 66 -20.60 -4.60 20.64
C SER A 66 -21.09 -3.20 20.25
N LEU A 67 -21.64 -2.45 21.21
CA LEU A 67 -22.02 -1.04 20.98
C LEU A 67 -20.79 -0.16 20.78
N ALA A 68 -19.75 -0.36 21.58
CA ALA A 68 -18.48 0.36 21.46
C ALA A 68 -17.82 0.06 20.12
N GLU A 69 -17.73 -1.21 19.72
CA GLU A 69 -17.21 -1.62 18.40
C GLU A 69 -17.97 -0.96 17.22
N ALA A 70 -19.28 -0.79 17.35
CA ALA A 70 -20.10 -0.12 16.33
C ALA A 70 -19.97 1.42 16.33
N ALA A 71 -19.67 2.02 17.48
CA ALA A 71 -19.61 3.47 17.67
C ALA A 71 -18.21 4.05 17.37
N ILE A 72 -17.14 3.36 17.77
CA ILE A 72 -15.75 3.87 17.64
C ILE A 72 -15.40 4.23 16.20
N PRO A 73 -15.69 3.40 15.18
CA PRO A 73 -15.41 3.75 13.77
C PRO A 73 -16.10 5.04 13.33
N LYS A 74 -17.35 5.27 13.77
CA LYS A 74 -18.11 6.48 13.45
C LYS A 74 -17.53 7.73 14.09
N ILE A 75 -17.04 7.62 15.34
CA ILE A 75 -16.37 8.73 16.03
C ILE A 75 -15.06 9.09 15.34
N LEU A 76 -14.28 8.09 14.90
CA LEU A 76 -13.01 8.31 14.21
C LEU A 76 -13.20 8.93 12.82
N ALA A 77 -14.25 8.54 12.11
CA ALA A 77 -14.59 9.11 10.80
C ALA A 77 -14.87 10.62 10.86
N GLU A 78 -15.34 11.15 12.00
CA GLU A 78 -15.52 12.60 12.23
C GLU A 78 -14.20 13.37 12.40
N LEU A 79 -13.03 12.70 12.41
CA LEU A 79 -11.73 13.35 12.59
C LEU A 79 -11.02 13.54 11.24
N ASP A 80 -10.73 12.45 10.56
CA ASP A 80 -10.03 12.41 9.28
C ASP A 80 -10.21 11.03 8.61
N PRO A 81 -10.02 10.91 7.27
CA PRO A 81 -10.28 9.66 6.55
C PRO A 81 -9.25 8.54 6.80
N HIS A 82 -8.29 8.75 7.68
CA HIS A 82 -7.21 7.78 7.95
C HIS A 82 -7.15 7.30 9.39
N SER A 83 -7.84 7.97 10.31
CA SER A 83 -8.01 7.49 11.69
C SER A 83 -9.01 6.34 11.69
N VAL A 84 -8.55 5.12 12.02
CA VAL A 84 -9.36 3.90 11.88
C VAL A 84 -9.30 3.03 13.14
N TYR A 85 -10.41 2.34 13.39
CA TYR A 85 -10.50 1.26 14.38
C TYR A 85 -10.25 -0.08 13.69
N ILE A 86 -9.50 -0.96 14.35
CA ILE A 86 -9.19 -2.31 13.88
C ILE A 86 -9.61 -3.27 14.99
N SER A 87 -10.56 -4.15 14.70
CA SER A 87 -11.05 -5.12 15.68
C SER A 87 -9.94 -6.10 16.07
N ALA A 88 -10.00 -6.67 17.28
CA ALA A 88 -8.98 -7.60 17.79
C ALA A 88 -8.67 -8.76 16.83
N LYS A 89 -9.68 -9.26 16.13
CA LYS A 89 -9.53 -10.33 15.11
C LYS A 89 -8.74 -9.89 13.87
N ASP A 90 -8.74 -8.60 13.54
CA ASP A 90 -8.14 -8.05 12.31
C ASP A 90 -6.76 -7.43 12.55
N VAL A 91 -6.37 -7.19 13.81
CA VAL A 91 -5.09 -6.53 14.18
C VAL A 91 -3.89 -7.31 13.63
N GLN A 92 -3.88 -8.63 13.76
CA GLN A 92 -2.78 -9.43 13.25
C GLN A 92 -2.64 -9.29 11.72
N ALA A 93 -3.74 -9.39 10.98
CA ALA A 93 -3.73 -9.21 9.53
C ALA A 93 -3.25 -7.81 9.11
N ALA A 94 -3.73 -6.77 9.82
CA ALA A 94 -3.33 -5.39 9.57
C ALA A 94 -1.85 -5.09 9.86
N ASN A 95 -1.23 -5.86 10.76
CA ASN A 95 0.19 -5.74 11.09
C ASN A 95 1.08 -6.61 10.19
N ASP A 96 0.61 -7.79 9.75
CA ASP A 96 1.36 -8.72 8.90
C ASP A 96 1.85 -8.05 7.61
N ASP A 97 1.01 -7.21 6.99
CA ASP A 97 1.33 -6.53 5.72
C ASP A 97 2.56 -5.61 5.80
N LEU A 98 2.91 -5.13 7.00
CA LEU A 98 4.03 -4.21 7.23
C LEU A 98 5.24 -4.86 7.91
N LYS A 99 5.06 -6.04 8.53
CA LYS A 99 6.16 -6.76 9.20
C LYS A 99 7.14 -7.45 8.25
N GLY A 100 6.81 -7.50 6.94
CA GLY A 100 7.63 -8.19 5.94
C GLY A 100 7.55 -9.72 5.99
N SER A 101 6.70 -10.29 6.84
CA SER A 101 6.36 -11.71 6.88
C SER A 101 5.02 -11.95 7.59
N PHE A 102 4.37 -13.04 7.25
CA PHE A 102 3.18 -13.53 7.97
C PHE A 102 3.28 -15.02 8.20
N SER A 103 2.46 -15.54 9.11
CA SER A 103 2.42 -16.99 9.35
C SER A 103 1.27 -17.66 8.60
N GLY A 104 1.59 -18.70 7.82
CA GLY A 104 0.62 -19.39 6.99
C GLY A 104 1.19 -20.59 6.25
N VAL A 105 0.48 -21.01 5.20
CA VAL A 105 0.87 -22.19 4.40
C VAL A 105 1.86 -21.86 3.27
N GLY A 106 1.95 -20.60 2.81
CA GLY A 106 2.91 -20.18 1.78
C GLY A 106 2.47 -20.54 0.36
N ILE A 107 1.28 -20.12 -0.03
CA ILE A 107 0.78 -20.19 -1.39
C ILE A 107 0.24 -18.84 -1.84
N GLU A 108 0.39 -18.55 -3.14
CA GLU A 108 -0.40 -17.55 -3.86
C GLU A 108 -1.54 -18.26 -4.55
N PHE A 109 -2.74 -17.71 -4.48
CA PHE A 109 -3.91 -18.36 -5.03
C PHE A 109 -4.86 -17.39 -5.73
N THR A 110 -5.71 -17.95 -6.57
CA THR A 110 -6.88 -17.27 -7.12
C THR A 110 -8.14 -18.09 -6.81
N ILE A 111 -9.26 -17.39 -6.63
CA ILE A 111 -10.57 -18.05 -6.52
C ILE A 111 -11.17 -18.10 -7.92
N ARG A 112 -11.54 -19.30 -8.35
CA ARG A 112 -12.15 -19.54 -9.66
C ARG A 112 -13.18 -20.65 -9.57
N GLU A 113 -14.37 -20.42 -10.16
CA GLU A 113 -15.47 -21.40 -10.09
C GLU A 113 -15.69 -21.84 -8.64
N ASP A 114 -15.77 -20.86 -7.74
CA ASP A 114 -15.96 -21.06 -6.30
C ASP A 114 -14.94 -22.04 -5.65
N THR A 115 -13.71 -22.07 -6.18
CA THR A 115 -12.65 -22.96 -5.70
C THR A 115 -11.30 -22.22 -5.70
N ILE A 116 -10.49 -22.46 -4.67
CA ILE A 116 -9.12 -21.95 -4.61
C ILE A 116 -8.25 -22.76 -5.58
N ARG A 117 -7.52 -22.04 -6.45
CA ARG A 117 -6.45 -22.61 -7.27
C ARG A 117 -5.11 -22.06 -6.83
N VAL A 118 -4.19 -22.93 -6.52
CA VAL A 118 -2.80 -22.54 -6.21
C VAL A 118 -2.17 -21.99 -7.48
N GLN A 119 -1.80 -20.73 -7.45
CA GLN A 119 -1.15 -20.02 -8.54
C GLN A 119 0.36 -20.23 -8.46
N ASN A 120 0.91 -20.01 -7.29
CA ASN A 120 2.32 -20.20 -7.00
C ASN A 120 2.49 -20.80 -5.59
N VAL A 121 3.62 -21.44 -5.35
CA VAL A 121 4.03 -21.94 -4.03
C VAL A 121 5.33 -21.25 -3.66
N ILE A 122 5.35 -20.65 -2.48
CA ILE A 122 6.52 -19.93 -2.00
C ILE A 122 7.69 -20.91 -1.82
N SER A 123 8.79 -20.61 -2.50
CA SER A 123 10.00 -21.46 -2.48
C SER A 123 10.52 -21.62 -1.06
N ASN A 124 10.87 -22.86 -0.72
CA ASN A 124 11.26 -23.27 0.64
C ASN A 124 10.18 -23.01 1.70
N GLY A 125 8.92 -22.77 1.27
CA GLY A 125 7.77 -22.54 2.14
C GLY A 125 7.13 -23.83 2.67
N PRO A 126 6.21 -23.70 3.63
CA PRO A 126 5.50 -24.86 4.22
C PRO A 126 4.73 -25.71 3.21
N ALA A 127 4.03 -25.10 2.26
CA ALA A 127 3.23 -25.79 1.25
C ALA A 127 4.11 -26.59 0.29
N GLU A 128 5.23 -26.02 -0.15
CA GLU A 128 6.19 -26.71 -1.01
C GLU A 128 6.78 -27.94 -0.33
N ARG A 129 7.23 -27.77 0.93
CA ARG A 129 7.74 -28.90 1.74
C ARG A 129 6.70 -30.00 1.96
N ALA A 130 5.43 -29.64 2.03
CA ALA A 130 4.33 -30.60 2.13
C ALA A 130 4.00 -31.28 0.80
N GLY A 131 4.47 -30.77 -0.35
CA GLY A 131 4.24 -31.32 -1.69
C GLY A 131 3.04 -30.75 -2.43
N ILE A 132 2.51 -29.59 -2.02
CA ILE A 132 1.54 -28.79 -2.78
C ILE A 132 2.30 -28.12 -3.93
N ILE A 133 1.70 -28.06 -5.11
CA ILE A 133 2.28 -27.46 -6.31
C ILE A 133 1.33 -26.46 -6.97
N ALA A 134 1.88 -25.58 -7.81
CA ALA A 134 1.08 -24.70 -8.65
C ALA A 134 0.13 -25.50 -9.55
N GLY A 135 -1.11 -25.06 -9.69
CA GLY A 135 -2.21 -25.74 -10.39
C GLY A 135 -3.09 -26.63 -9.51
N ASP A 136 -2.70 -26.94 -8.28
CA ASP A 136 -3.55 -27.71 -7.35
C ASP A 136 -4.82 -26.92 -7.02
N LYS A 137 -5.99 -27.62 -7.00
CA LYS A 137 -7.27 -27.06 -6.57
C LYS A 137 -7.51 -27.46 -5.12
N ILE A 138 -7.62 -26.51 -4.20
CA ILE A 138 -7.95 -26.76 -2.81
C ILE A 138 -9.46 -26.96 -2.71
N VAL A 139 -9.88 -28.13 -2.24
CA VAL A 139 -11.29 -28.51 -2.13
C VAL A 139 -11.74 -28.78 -0.70
N SER A 140 -10.80 -28.92 0.24
CA SER A 140 -11.10 -29.04 1.67
C SER A 140 -9.99 -28.49 2.55
N VAL A 141 -10.36 -27.96 3.72
CA VAL A 141 -9.44 -27.50 4.76
C VAL A 141 -9.91 -28.09 6.09
N ASP A 142 -9.00 -28.73 6.83
CA ASP A 142 -9.25 -29.42 8.11
C ASP A 142 -10.44 -30.40 8.04
N GLY A 143 -10.50 -31.18 6.93
CA GLY A 143 -11.54 -32.19 6.71
C GLY A 143 -12.91 -31.62 6.30
N LYS A 144 -13.11 -30.31 6.31
CA LYS A 144 -14.35 -29.68 5.89
C LYS A 144 -14.28 -29.29 4.41
N PRO A 145 -15.34 -29.50 3.61
CA PRO A 145 -15.40 -29.00 2.24
C PRO A 145 -15.15 -27.48 2.19
N PHE A 146 -14.33 -27.06 1.24
CA PHE A 146 -14.05 -25.65 1.02
C PHE A 146 -14.17 -25.32 -0.47
N VAL A 147 -15.43 -25.33 -0.93
CA VAL A 147 -15.86 -25.06 -2.31
C VAL A 147 -17.21 -24.33 -2.27
N GLY A 148 -17.59 -23.68 -3.37
CA GLY A 148 -18.86 -22.97 -3.47
C GLY A 148 -18.76 -21.54 -2.91
N LYS A 149 -19.92 -20.91 -2.71
CA LYS A 149 -20.06 -19.49 -2.32
C LYS A 149 -19.35 -19.10 -1.01
N ILE A 150 -18.98 -20.08 -0.16
CA ILE A 150 -18.21 -19.82 1.07
C ILE A 150 -16.76 -19.44 0.80
N VAL A 151 -16.26 -19.67 -0.43
CA VAL A 151 -14.87 -19.42 -0.78
C VAL A 151 -14.73 -17.94 -1.16
N THR A 152 -14.30 -17.14 -0.21
CA THR A 152 -13.91 -15.75 -0.40
C THR A 152 -12.42 -15.59 -0.11
N ASN A 153 -11.80 -14.48 -0.54
CA ASN A 153 -10.40 -14.20 -0.20
C ASN A 153 -10.20 -14.11 1.32
N GLN A 154 -11.14 -13.50 2.03
CA GLN A 154 -11.09 -13.37 3.49
C GLN A 154 -11.16 -14.75 4.18
N GLU A 155 -12.12 -15.59 3.79
CA GLU A 155 -12.27 -16.93 4.37
C GLU A 155 -11.08 -17.84 4.02
N ALA A 156 -10.53 -17.71 2.80
CA ALA A 156 -9.33 -18.43 2.41
C ALA A 156 -8.12 -18.03 3.27
N GLN A 157 -7.91 -16.72 3.46
CA GLN A 157 -6.85 -16.24 4.34
C GLN A 157 -7.05 -16.71 5.78
N TYR A 158 -8.25 -16.58 6.32
CA TYR A 158 -8.59 -17.01 7.68
C TYR A 158 -8.27 -18.49 7.94
N ARG A 159 -8.57 -19.38 6.97
CA ARG A 159 -8.32 -20.83 7.12
C ARG A 159 -6.88 -21.24 6.86
N LEU A 160 -6.18 -20.54 5.95
CA LEU A 160 -4.82 -20.92 5.52
C LEU A 160 -3.73 -20.23 6.35
N LYS A 161 -3.95 -18.99 6.81
CA LYS A 161 -3.09 -18.34 7.81
C LYS A 161 -3.33 -18.95 9.20
N GLY A 162 -2.49 -18.63 10.15
CA GLY A 162 -2.62 -19.04 11.55
C GLY A 162 -1.25 -19.10 12.25
N PRO A 163 -1.21 -19.33 13.58
CA PRO A 163 0.02 -19.28 14.34
C PRO A 163 1.10 -20.24 13.82
N LYS A 164 2.36 -19.78 13.83
CA LYS A 164 3.53 -20.58 13.42
C LYS A 164 3.59 -21.88 14.20
N GLY A 165 3.87 -22.99 13.51
CA GLY A 165 3.95 -24.33 14.10
C GLY A 165 2.62 -25.08 14.17
N THR A 166 1.48 -24.41 13.98
CA THR A 166 0.18 -25.11 13.91
C THR A 166 0.04 -25.87 12.59
N LYS A 167 -0.74 -26.94 12.60
CA LYS A 167 -0.94 -27.80 11.43
C LYS A 167 -2.31 -27.54 10.81
N VAL A 168 -2.38 -27.57 9.49
CA VAL A 168 -3.62 -27.54 8.72
C VAL A 168 -3.62 -28.67 7.69
N LYS A 169 -4.74 -29.39 7.60
CA LYS A 169 -4.91 -30.49 6.63
C LYS A 169 -5.61 -29.96 5.39
N ILE A 170 -4.92 -29.94 4.24
CA ILE A 170 -5.41 -29.41 2.97
C ILE A 170 -5.68 -30.56 2.02
N GLY A 171 -6.91 -30.67 1.52
CA GLY A 171 -7.27 -31.60 0.45
C GLY A 171 -7.26 -30.90 -0.91
N VAL A 172 -6.50 -31.44 -1.85
CA VAL A 172 -6.35 -30.89 -3.18
C VAL A 172 -6.75 -31.88 -4.28
N ILE A 173 -7.27 -31.36 -5.40
CA ILE A 173 -7.42 -32.09 -6.65
C ILE A 173 -6.36 -31.56 -7.62
N ARG A 174 -5.46 -32.45 -8.04
CA ARG A 174 -4.37 -32.13 -8.99
C ARG A 174 -4.87 -32.27 -10.43
N TYR A 175 -4.31 -31.43 -11.32
CA TYR A 175 -4.68 -31.45 -12.75
C TYR A 175 -4.71 -32.86 -13.35
N LYS A 176 -5.77 -33.21 -14.09
CA LYS A 176 -6.07 -34.54 -14.65
C LYS A 176 -6.28 -35.68 -13.64
N GLN A 177 -6.31 -35.40 -12.34
CA GLN A 177 -6.64 -36.38 -11.31
C GLN A 177 -8.06 -36.13 -10.77
N LYS A 178 -8.80 -37.22 -10.47
CA LYS A 178 -10.14 -37.13 -9.88
C LYS A 178 -10.13 -37.35 -8.36
N LYS A 179 -9.06 -37.95 -7.83
CA LYS A 179 -8.95 -38.27 -6.39
C LYS A 179 -8.38 -37.08 -5.62
N VAL A 180 -8.97 -36.79 -4.46
CA VAL A 180 -8.45 -35.80 -3.51
C VAL A 180 -7.18 -36.36 -2.86
N LYS A 181 -6.11 -35.58 -2.88
CA LYS A 181 -4.88 -35.83 -2.12
C LYS A 181 -4.88 -34.92 -0.88
N TYR A 182 -4.48 -35.45 0.25
CA TYR A 182 -4.41 -34.70 1.51
C TYR A 182 -2.96 -34.44 1.88
N PHE A 183 -2.69 -33.18 2.23
CA PHE A 183 -1.39 -32.72 2.71
C PHE A 183 -1.56 -32.08 4.08
N THR A 184 -0.72 -32.46 5.03
CA THR A 184 -0.65 -31.78 6.33
C THR A 184 0.47 -30.73 6.25
N VAL A 185 0.09 -29.45 6.26
CA VAL A 185 1.02 -28.34 6.19
C VAL A 185 1.22 -27.78 7.59
N THR A 186 2.46 -27.74 8.05
CA THR A 186 2.80 -27.03 9.29
C THR A 186 3.01 -25.57 8.94
N ARG A 187 2.15 -24.67 9.45
CA ARG A 187 2.24 -23.23 9.18
C ARG A 187 3.59 -22.68 9.60
N GLY A 188 4.17 -21.86 8.80
CA GLY A 188 5.48 -21.24 9.01
C GLY A 188 5.47 -19.79 8.61
N GLU A 189 6.59 -19.15 8.82
CA GLU A 189 6.83 -17.78 8.42
C GLU A 189 6.98 -17.70 6.91
N ILE A 190 6.19 -16.85 6.28
CA ILE A 190 6.13 -16.61 4.85
C ILE A 190 6.68 -15.21 4.61
N PRO A 191 7.85 -15.07 3.98
CA PRO A 191 8.40 -13.75 3.70
C PRO A 191 7.50 -13.01 2.69
N GLN A 192 7.21 -11.76 3.01
CA GLN A 192 6.48 -10.83 2.14
C GLN A 192 7.44 -9.72 1.73
N LYS A 193 8.12 -9.92 0.62
CA LYS A 193 9.12 -8.98 0.15
C LYS A 193 8.51 -7.63 -0.23
N SER A 194 9.12 -6.57 0.26
CA SER A 194 8.83 -5.19 -0.15
C SER A 194 9.35 -4.90 -1.56
N ILE A 195 10.49 -5.47 -1.93
CA ILE A 195 11.10 -5.32 -3.25
C ILE A 195 10.68 -6.50 -4.12
N SER A 196 9.90 -6.20 -5.17
CA SER A 196 9.32 -7.21 -6.05
C SER A 196 10.14 -7.48 -7.31
N ALA A 197 11.00 -6.56 -7.70
CA ALA A 197 11.86 -6.73 -8.86
C ALA A 197 13.18 -5.97 -8.70
N THR A 198 14.29 -6.61 -9.10
CA THR A 198 15.62 -6.03 -9.16
C THR A 198 16.32 -6.62 -10.38
N TYR A 199 16.64 -5.79 -11.39
CA TYR A 199 17.32 -6.20 -12.61
C TYR A 199 17.93 -5.02 -13.36
N MET A 200 18.72 -5.29 -14.39
CA MET A 200 19.30 -4.28 -15.27
C MET A 200 18.34 -3.96 -16.43
N LEU A 201 17.96 -2.68 -16.60
CA LEU A 201 17.16 -2.22 -17.75
C LEU A 201 17.97 -2.19 -19.05
N ASP A 202 19.25 -1.88 -18.95
CA ASP A 202 20.26 -1.90 -19.99
C ASP A 202 21.64 -2.17 -19.34
N ASP A 203 22.73 -2.10 -20.09
CA ASP A 203 24.08 -2.40 -19.60
C ASP A 203 24.55 -1.49 -18.42
N LYS A 204 23.86 -0.38 -18.17
CA LYS A 204 24.30 0.65 -17.19
C LYS A 204 23.23 1.04 -16.19
N THR A 205 21.99 0.71 -16.42
CA THR A 205 20.85 1.20 -15.65
C THR A 205 20.21 0.10 -14.84
N GLY A 206 20.33 0.19 -13.51
CA GLY A 206 19.61 -0.68 -12.58
C GLY A 206 18.16 -0.24 -12.36
N TYR A 207 17.32 -1.19 -12.04
CA TYR A 207 15.91 -0.99 -11.71
C TYR A 207 15.54 -1.73 -10.44
N ILE A 208 14.83 -1.04 -9.53
CA ILE A 208 14.28 -1.61 -8.30
C ILE A 208 12.82 -1.19 -8.18
N ARG A 209 11.91 -2.16 -8.03
CA ARG A 209 10.50 -1.91 -7.73
C ARG A 209 10.19 -2.20 -6.28
N ILE A 210 9.60 -1.22 -5.59
CA ILE A 210 9.21 -1.30 -4.18
C ILE A 210 7.70 -1.19 -4.07
N LYS A 211 7.04 -2.22 -3.52
CA LYS A 211 5.58 -2.30 -3.41
C LYS A 211 5.02 -1.64 -2.16
N ASN A 212 5.75 -1.70 -1.06
CA ASN A 212 5.38 -1.11 0.22
C ASN A 212 6.64 -0.77 1.04
N PHE A 213 6.45 -0.06 2.15
CA PHE A 213 7.51 0.25 3.11
C PHE A 213 7.29 -0.55 4.41
N GLY A 214 7.68 -1.82 4.39
CA GLY A 214 7.72 -2.71 5.57
C GLY A 214 9.02 -2.61 6.36
N GLU A 215 9.10 -3.35 7.46
CA GLU A 215 10.31 -3.40 8.31
C GLU A 215 11.55 -3.90 7.55
N THR A 216 11.35 -4.79 6.58
CA THR A 216 12.44 -5.40 5.79
C THR A 216 12.84 -4.60 4.55
N THR A 217 12.15 -3.51 4.21
CA THR A 217 12.37 -2.76 2.96
C THR A 217 13.79 -2.24 2.84
N TYR A 218 14.35 -1.65 3.90
CA TYR A 218 15.72 -1.10 3.83
C TYR A 218 16.80 -2.19 3.71
N PRO A 219 16.80 -3.27 4.50
CA PRO A 219 17.69 -4.41 4.25
C PRO A 219 17.55 -5.01 2.85
N GLU A 220 16.33 -5.14 2.33
CA GLU A 220 16.08 -5.63 0.97
C GLU A 220 16.66 -4.68 -0.09
N LEU A 221 16.55 -3.36 0.12
CA LEU A 221 17.18 -2.36 -0.75
C LEU A 221 18.69 -2.54 -0.81
N LEU A 222 19.35 -2.74 0.33
CA LEU A 222 20.80 -2.94 0.37
C LEU A 222 21.23 -4.21 -0.39
N ILE A 223 20.45 -5.28 -0.28
CA ILE A 223 20.67 -6.52 -1.06
C ILE A 223 20.49 -6.25 -2.56
N ALA A 224 19.42 -5.55 -2.95
CA ALA A 224 19.15 -5.21 -4.34
C ALA A 224 20.26 -4.32 -4.95
N LEU A 225 20.72 -3.32 -4.20
CA LEU A 225 21.84 -2.46 -4.62
C LEU A 225 23.14 -3.24 -4.76
N ALA A 226 23.42 -4.18 -3.85
CA ALA A 226 24.59 -5.05 -3.94
C ALA A 226 24.54 -5.96 -5.18
N GLN A 227 23.38 -6.53 -5.51
CA GLN A 227 23.17 -7.30 -6.73
C GLN A 227 23.42 -6.48 -8.00
N LEU A 228 22.88 -5.27 -8.07
CA LEU A 228 23.09 -4.37 -9.21
C LEU A 228 24.55 -3.91 -9.30
N SER A 229 25.25 -3.74 -8.16
CA SER A 229 26.67 -3.38 -8.14
C SER A 229 27.55 -4.48 -8.77
N GLN A 230 27.19 -5.74 -8.56
CA GLN A 230 27.89 -6.87 -9.24
C GLN A 230 27.69 -6.83 -10.77
N SER A 231 26.57 -6.27 -11.24
CA SER A 231 26.30 -6.06 -12.67
C SER A 231 26.86 -4.74 -13.21
N GLY A 232 27.53 -3.92 -12.38
CA GLY A 232 28.21 -2.70 -12.82
C GLY A 232 27.27 -1.52 -13.15
N PHE A 233 26.10 -1.42 -12.51
CA PHE A 233 25.17 -0.32 -12.77
C PHE A 233 25.80 1.07 -12.48
N GLN A 234 25.43 2.05 -13.27
CA GLN A 234 25.92 3.44 -13.20
C GLN A 234 24.80 4.45 -13.00
N SER A 235 23.56 4.03 -13.09
CA SER A 235 22.34 4.82 -12.87
C SER A 235 21.23 3.92 -12.33
N LEU A 236 20.25 4.50 -11.62
CA LEU A 236 19.20 3.73 -10.95
C LEU A 236 17.82 4.32 -11.18
N VAL A 237 16.87 3.45 -11.46
CA VAL A 237 15.43 3.74 -11.41
C VAL A 237 14.84 3.08 -10.18
N ILE A 238 14.24 3.86 -9.28
CA ILE A 238 13.41 3.37 -8.19
C ILE A 238 11.94 3.57 -8.57
N ASP A 239 11.19 2.48 -8.66
CA ASP A 239 9.77 2.50 -9.02
C ASP A 239 8.90 2.37 -7.77
N LEU A 240 8.17 3.45 -7.44
CA LEU A 240 7.22 3.55 -6.35
C LEU A 240 5.76 3.63 -6.86
N ARG A 241 5.52 3.34 -8.12
CA ARG A 241 4.15 3.33 -8.67
C ARG A 241 3.32 2.26 -7.96
N ASP A 242 2.08 2.62 -7.60
CA ASP A 242 1.13 1.78 -6.85
C ASP A 242 1.61 1.38 -5.44
N ASN A 243 2.63 2.05 -4.91
CA ASN A 243 3.11 1.86 -3.55
C ASN A 243 2.38 2.80 -2.59
N THR A 244 1.44 2.27 -1.83
CA THR A 244 0.59 3.02 -0.89
C THR A 244 1.32 3.51 0.38
N GLY A 245 2.62 3.22 0.50
CA GLY A 245 3.45 3.61 1.63
C GLY A 245 3.70 2.47 2.61
N GLY A 246 3.65 2.80 3.89
CA GLY A 246 3.96 1.91 5.01
C GLY A 246 4.65 2.67 6.13
N TYR A 247 5.66 2.07 6.74
CA TYR A 247 6.42 2.71 7.82
C TYR A 247 7.30 3.86 7.30
N MET A 248 7.35 4.94 8.07
CA MET A 248 8.17 6.12 7.76
C MET A 248 9.68 5.81 7.83
N ASN A 249 10.10 5.04 8.85
CA ASN A 249 11.52 4.80 9.12
C ASN A 249 12.27 4.15 7.94
N PRO A 250 11.78 3.09 7.27
CA PRO A 250 12.42 2.56 6.08
C PRO A 250 12.57 3.58 4.95
N ALA A 251 11.58 4.46 4.74
CA ALA A 251 11.68 5.51 3.72
C ALA A 251 12.76 6.55 4.06
N VAL A 252 12.91 6.89 5.35
CA VAL A 252 13.97 7.76 5.84
C VAL A 252 15.34 7.11 5.66
N GLN A 253 15.49 5.83 6.02
CA GLN A 253 16.72 5.07 5.84
C GLN A 253 17.11 4.96 4.36
N MET A 254 16.14 4.67 3.49
CA MET A 254 16.36 4.67 2.05
C MET A 254 16.82 6.03 1.52
N ALA A 255 16.15 7.12 1.95
CA ALA A 255 16.55 8.46 1.52
C ALA A 255 17.98 8.81 1.97
N ASN A 256 18.38 8.31 3.14
CA ASN A 256 19.73 8.49 3.67
C ASN A 256 20.83 7.89 2.77
N GLU A 257 20.55 6.78 2.05
CA GLU A 257 21.50 6.19 1.10
C GLU A 257 21.89 7.12 -0.05
N PHE A 258 20.99 8.03 -0.42
CA PHE A 258 21.15 8.87 -1.59
C PHE A 258 21.45 10.35 -1.27
N LEU A 259 21.33 10.77 -0.02
CA LEU A 259 21.49 12.17 0.38
C LEU A 259 22.84 12.42 1.07
N PRO A 260 23.55 13.50 0.74
CA PRO A 260 24.74 13.90 1.48
C PRO A 260 24.38 14.30 2.92
N LYS A 261 25.40 14.37 3.79
CA LYS A 261 25.24 14.68 5.21
C LYS A 261 24.40 15.93 5.47
N ASN A 262 23.59 15.87 6.52
CA ASN A 262 22.80 16.97 7.08
C ASN A 262 21.68 17.52 6.17
N LYS A 263 21.27 16.77 5.14
CA LYS A 263 20.08 17.14 4.34
C LYS A 263 18.81 16.76 5.11
N LEU A 264 17.85 17.65 5.16
CA LEU A 264 16.52 17.34 5.70
C LEU A 264 15.83 16.34 4.78
N ILE A 265 15.31 15.25 5.35
CA ILE A 265 14.53 14.22 4.63
C ILE A 265 13.05 14.53 4.79
N VAL A 266 12.59 14.68 6.01
CA VAL A 266 11.22 14.96 6.39
C VAL A 266 11.20 15.53 7.80
N TYR A 267 10.19 16.32 8.13
CA TYR A 267 9.87 16.58 9.54
C TYR A 267 8.39 16.34 9.81
N THR A 268 8.08 15.98 11.06
CA THR A 268 6.72 15.78 11.54
C THR A 268 6.36 16.84 12.55
N GLN A 269 5.09 17.27 12.57
CA GLN A 269 4.58 18.24 13.54
C GLN A 269 3.08 18.08 13.73
N GLY A 270 2.62 18.12 14.97
CA GLY A 270 1.20 18.04 15.36
C GLY A 270 0.88 18.92 16.56
N ARG A 271 -0.38 18.98 16.93
CA ARG A 271 -0.83 19.82 18.05
C ARG A 271 -0.17 19.44 19.39
N LYS A 272 0.00 18.13 19.64
CA LYS A 272 0.64 17.57 20.84
C LYS A 272 1.98 16.88 20.52
N SER A 273 2.38 16.89 19.26
CA SER A 273 3.63 16.31 18.77
C SER A 273 4.52 17.47 18.32
N PRO A 274 5.59 17.80 19.05
CA PRO A 274 6.51 18.87 18.67
C PRO A 274 7.19 18.53 17.34
N ARG A 275 7.74 19.54 16.67
CA ARG A 275 8.49 19.36 15.43
C ARG A 275 9.67 18.40 15.66
N GLN A 276 9.70 17.31 14.87
CA GLN A 276 10.77 16.33 14.86
C GLN A 276 11.35 16.23 13.45
N GLU A 277 12.62 16.49 13.29
CA GLU A 277 13.34 16.47 12.02
C GLU A 277 14.13 15.16 11.84
N TYR A 278 14.08 14.63 10.61
CA TYR A 278 14.87 13.48 10.19
C TYR A 278 15.85 13.96 9.11
N ARG A 279 17.13 13.83 9.39
CA ARG A 279 18.22 14.29 8.52
C ARG A 279 19.14 13.16 8.13
N SER A 280 19.74 13.28 6.94
CA SER A 280 20.74 12.33 6.48
C SER A 280 22.04 12.46 7.27
N ASP A 281 22.68 11.32 7.54
CA ASP A 281 23.95 11.24 8.27
C ASP A 281 25.19 11.26 7.36
N GLY A 282 24.99 11.11 6.04
CA GLY A 282 26.03 11.12 5.02
C GLY A 282 26.81 9.81 4.88
N ARG A 283 26.30 8.71 5.47
CA ARG A 283 26.95 7.39 5.38
C ARG A 283 26.52 6.58 4.17
N GLY A 284 25.51 7.04 3.44
CA GLY A 284 24.99 6.37 2.24
C GLY A 284 26.05 6.32 1.12
N ASN A 285 26.08 5.21 0.40
CA ASN A 285 27.10 4.94 -0.63
C ASN A 285 26.73 5.46 -2.02
N TYR A 286 25.47 5.88 -2.22
CA TYR A 286 24.93 6.21 -3.55
C TYR A 286 24.58 7.70 -3.71
N GLN A 287 25.26 8.60 -2.97
CA GLN A 287 24.97 10.04 -2.95
C GLN A 287 25.16 10.72 -4.31
N SER A 288 26.08 10.24 -5.13
CA SER A 288 26.39 10.78 -6.47
C SER A 288 25.80 9.96 -7.62
N LEU A 289 25.12 8.84 -7.32
CA LEU A 289 24.53 7.98 -8.35
C LEU A 289 23.38 8.71 -9.07
N PRO A 290 23.35 8.78 -10.41
CA PRO A 290 22.21 9.27 -11.17
C PRO A 290 20.95 8.48 -10.82
N LEU A 291 19.91 9.17 -10.31
CA LEU A 291 18.69 8.57 -9.78
C LEU A 291 17.45 9.17 -10.43
N VAL A 292 16.54 8.30 -10.83
CA VAL A 292 15.17 8.63 -11.22
C VAL A 292 14.21 7.90 -10.30
N VAL A 293 13.14 8.58 -9.88
CA VAL A 293 12.06 7.98 -9.07
C VAL A 293 10.77 8.02 -9.87
N LEU A 294 10.12 6.87 -10.03
CA LEU A 294 8.82 6.76 -10.70
C LEU A 294 7.70 6.80 -9.67
N ILE A 295 6.70 7.62 -9.90
CA ILE A 295 5.49 7.73 -9.08
C ILE A 295 4.23 7.76 -9.93
N ASN A 296 3.10 7.42 -9.33
CA ASN A 296 1.77 7.61 -9.90
C ASN A 296 0.74 7.95 -8.80
N GLU A 297 -0.51 8.04 -9.16
CA GLU A 297 -1.63 8.33 -8.24
C GLU A 297 -1.80 7.31 -7.11
N GLY A 298 -1.26 6.10 -7.24
CA GLY A 298 -1.20 5.08 -6.19
C GLY A 298 -0.02 5.24 -5.23
N SER A 299 0.96 6.11 -5.55
CA SER A 299 2.09 6.38 -4.67
C SER A 299 1.65 7.27 -3.50
N ALA A 300 1.74 6.78 -2.24
CA ALA A 300 1.21 7.49 -1.08
C ALA A 300 2.15 7.41 0.14
N SER A 301 1.96 8.32 1.11
CA SER A 301 2.56 8.26 2.45
C SER A 301 4.11 8.13 2.42
N ALA A 302 4.69 7.02 2.86
CA ALA A 302 6.15 6.78 2.89
C ALA A 302 6.80 6.91 1.49
N SER A 303 6.07 6.53 0.41
CA SER A 303 6.51 6.75 -0.98
C SER A 303 6.66 8.24 -1.28
N GLU A 304 5.74 9.06 -0.76
CA GLU A 304 5.77 10.50 -0.93
C GLU A 304 6.84 11.17 -0.07
N ILE A 305 7.17 10.59 1.10
CA ILE A 305 8.32 11.03 1.92
C ILE A 305 9.60 10.84 1.12
N PHE A 306 9.83 9.66 0.55
CA PHE A 306 11.02 9.39 -0.25
C PHE A 306 11.08 10.27 -1.50
N ALA A 307 10.02 10.30 -2.31
CA ALA A 307 9.95 11.09 -3.54
C ALA A 307 10.10 12.60 -3.26
N GLY A 308 9.43 13.10 -2.20
CA GLY A 308 9.51 14.49 -1.76
C GLY A 308 10.90 14.88 -1.25
N ALA A 309 11.56 13.98 -0.49
CA ALA A 309 12.94 14.18 -0.05
C ALA A 309 13.91 14.29 -1.24
N MET A 310 13.76 13.42 -2.25
CA MET A 310 14.58 13.45 -3.46
C MET A 310 14.30 14.70 -4.30
N GLN A 311 13.04 15.08 -4.48
CA GLN A 311 12.65 16.24 -5.28
C GLN A 311 13.10 17.56 -4.64
N ASP A 312 12.81 17.75 -3.34
CA ASP A 312 13.03 19.04 -2.67
C ASP A 312 14.51 19.30 -2.36
N ASN A 313 15.33 18.25 -2.23
CA ASN A 313 16.80 18.36 -2.19
C ASN A 313 17.44 18.42 -3.58
N ASP A 314 16.67 18.43 -4.66
CA ASP A 314 17.16 18.38 -6.04
C ASP A 314 18.11 17.21 -6.31
N ARG A 315 17.85 16.06 -5.63
CA ARG A 315 18.72 14.88 -5.66
C ARG A 315 18.38 13.94 -6.81
N ALA A 316 17.13 13.90 -7.25
CA ALA A 316 16.67 13.02 -8.31
C ALA A 316 15.58 13.70 -9.15
N THR A 317 15.39 13.20 -10.38
CA THR A 317 14.27 13.55 -11.23
C THR A 317 13.09 12.63 -10.95
N ILE A 318 11.93 13.21 -10.67
CA ILE A 318 10.68 12.50 -10.42
C ILE A 318 9.89 12.41 -11.72
N ILE A 319 9.52 11.19 -12.14
CA ILE A 319 8.82 10.92 -13.40
C ILE A 319 7.51 10.19 -13.15
N GLY A 320 6.47 10.53 -13.89
CA GLY A 320 5.18 9.83 -13.86
C GLY A 320 3.98 10.74 -13.74
N ARG A 321 3.04 10.43 -12.83
CA ARG A 321 1.86 11.24 -12.53
C ARG A 321 1.87 11.68 -11.07
N ARG A 322 1.05 12.67 -10.74
CA ARG A 322 0.94 13.25 -9.39
C ARG A 322 0.52 12.15 -8.40
N SER A 323 1.22 12.09 -7.27
CA SER A 323 0.97 11.11 -6.21
C SER A 323 -0.38 11.32 -5.50
N PHE A 324 -0.68 10.49 -4.53
CA PHE A 324 -1.97 10.46 -3.82
C PHE A 324 -2.22 11.71 -2.97
N GLY A 325 -1.23 12.14 -2.19
CA GLY A 325 -1.37 13.27 -1.27
C GLY A 325 -1.77 12.86 0.16
N LYS A 326 -1.13 11.83 0.73
CA LYS A 326 -1.29 11.46 2.14
C LYS A 326 -0.11 11.97 2.96
N GLY A 327 -0.32 13.09 3.68
CA GLY A 327 0.67 13.76 4.52
C GLY A 327 0.40 13.63 6.02
N LEU A 328 -0.28 12.59 6.48
CA LEU A 328 -0.67 12.34 7.86
C LEU A 328 0.19 11.25 8.50
N VAL A 329 0.57 11.47 9.76
CA VAL A 329 1.30 10.51 10.60
C VAL A 329 0.33 9.86 11.55
N GLN A 330 0.25 8.53 11.50
CA GLN A 330 -0.63 7.74 12.33
C GLN A 330 0.19 6.92 13.33
N LEU A 331 -0.30 6.84 14.57
CA LEU A 331 0.24 5.95 15.59
C LEU A 331 -0.79 4.86 15.93
N PRO A 332 -0.36 3.60 16.02
CA PRO A 332 -1.17 2.53 16.55
C PRO A 332 -1.28 2.66 18.09
N MET A 333 -2.47 2.47 18.62
CA MET A 333 -2.75 2.44 20.05
C MET A 333 -3.65 1.25 20.33
N GLU A 334 -3.17 0.30 21.12
CA GLU A 334 -3.87 -0.94 21.45
C GLU A 334 -4.81 -0.76 22.63
N PHE A 335 -5.96 -1.39 22.60
CA PHE A 335 -6.89 -1.52 23.71
C PHE A 335 -6.64 -2.84 24.46
N PRO A 336 -7.08 -2.93 25.74
CA PRO A 336 -6.90 -4.13 26.55
C PRO A 336 -7.55 -5.42 25.99
N ASP A 337 -8.58 -5.28 25.15
CA ASP A 337 -9.26 -6.38 24.46
C ASP A 337 -8.50 -6.89 23.22
N GLY A 338 -7.34 -6.27 22.90
CA GLY A 338 -6.53 -6.59 21.73
C GLY A 338 -6.98 -5.88 20.44
N SER A 339 -8.04 -5.08 20.48
CA SER A 339 -8.38 -4.17 19.38
C SER A 339 -7.42 -2.99 19.33
N MET A 340 -7.40 -2.24 18.24
CA MET A 340 -6.44 -1.16 18.02
C MET A 340 -7.09 0.02 17.28
N ILE A 341 -6.65 1.23 17.60
CA ILE A 341 -6.87 2.39 16.73
C ILE A 341 -5.55 2.81 16.09
N ARG A 342 -5.62 3.22 14.82
CA ARG A 342 -4.57 4.02 14.17
C ARG A 342 -5.05 5.46 14.14
N LEU A 343 -4.49 6.30 15.01
CA LEU A 343 -4.91 7.69 15.17
C LEU A 343 -3.92 8.64 14.50
N THR A 344 -4.41 9.59 13.75
CA THR A 344 -3.61 10.69 13.20
C THR A 344 -3.17 11.63 14.32
N VAL A 345 -1.85 11.76 14.52
CA VAL A 345 -1.25 12.55 15.61
C VAL A 345 -0.42 13.74 15.11
N ALA A 346 0.01 13.71 13.84
CA ALA A 346 0.82 14.76 13.24
C ALA A 346 0.64 14.80 11.71
N ARG A 347 1.17 15.87 11.10
CA ARG A 347 1.43 15.93 9.65
C ARG A 347 2.91 15.82 9.41
N TYR A 348 3.28 15.32 8.22
CA TYR A 348 4.66 15.40 7.79
C TYR A 348 4.83 16.45 6.68
N TYR A 349 6.03 16.97 6.62
CA TYR A 349 6.44 18.05 5.73
C TYR A 349 7.74 17.66 5.05
N THR A 350 7.80 17.95 3.76
CA THR A 350 9.01 17.70 2.94
C THR A 350 10.10 18.73 3.24
N PRO A 351 11.32 18.59 2.72
CA PRO A 351 12.42 19.52 2.97
C PRO A 351 12.13 20.99 2.61
N SER A 352 11.30 21.26 1.62
CA SER A 352 10.88 22.61 1.28
C SER A 352 9.89 23.24 2.28
N GLY A 353 9.40 22.45 3.26
CA GLY A 353 8.42 22.89 4.25
C GLY A 353 6.97 22.70 3.83
N ARG A 354 6.70 22.11 2.65
CA ARG A 354 5.33 21.87 2.19
C ARG A 354 4.72 20.64 2.86
N CYS A 355 3.47 20.77 3.31
CA CYS A 355 2.61 19.64 3.61
C CYS A 355 1.94 19.18 2.31
N ILE A 356 2.08 17.91 1.98
CA ILE A 356 1.53 17.35 0.75
C ILE A 356 0.11 16.79 0.91
N GLN A 357 -0.44 16.82 2.13
CA GLN A 357 -1.78 16.32 2.42
C GLN A 357 -2.82 17.00 1.53
N LYS A 358 -3.55 16.20 0.74
CA LYS A 358 -4.69 16.71 -0.03
C LYS A 358 -5.82 17.15 0.90
N PRO A 359 -6.63 18.15 0.52
CA PRO A 359 -7.76 18.61 1.32
C PRO A 359 -8.71 17.47 1.68
N TYR A 360 -9.25 17.52 2.89
CA TYR A 360 -10.34 16.65 3.34
C TYR A 360 -11.27 17.44 4.27
N THR A 361 -12.51 16.99 4.34
CA THR A 361 -13.51 17.49 5.29
C THR A 361 -13.80 16.36 6.30
N ALA A 362 -13.80 16.68 7.58
CA ALA A 362 -14.17 15.73 8.64
C ALA A 362 -15.57 15.17 8.38
N GLY A 363 -15.76 13.86 8.52
CA GLY A 363 -17.02 13.18 8.26
C GLY A 363 -17.36 12.94 6.77
N ASP A 364 -16.49 13.32 5.84
CA ASP A 364 -16.73 13.18 4.39
C ASP A 364 -15.67 12.30 3.69
N ASP A 365 -15.59 11.06 4.13
CA ASP A 365 -14.66 10.08 3.57
C ASP A 365 -14.95 9.76 2.09
N LYS A 366 -16.23 9.83 1.68
CA LYS A 366 -16.64 9.51 0.30
C LYS A 366 -16.01 10.45 -0.72
N ASN A 367 -16.07 11.76 -0.48
CA ASN A 367 -15.45 12.74 -1.39
C ASN A 367 -13.92 12.61 -1.39
N TYR A 368 -13.33 12.28 -0.25
CA TYR A 368 -11.90 12.02 -0.16
C TYR A 368 -11.44 10.84 -1.02
N GLU A 369 -12.19 9.72 -0.99
CA GLU A 369 -11.90 8.54 -1.81
C GLU A 369 -12.16 8.79 -3.31
N GLN A 370 -13.17 9.59 -3.64
CA GLN A 370 -13.54 9.91 -5.01
C GLN A 370 -12.57 10.92 -5.69
N ASP A 371 -11.64 11.52 -4.96
CA ASP A 371 -10.65 12.45 -5.52
C ASP A 371 -9.91 11.89 -6.74
N ILE A 372 -9.50 10.62 -6.71
CA ILE A 372 -8.81 9.97 -7.84
C ILE A 372 -9.73 9.92 -9.07
N ILE A 373 -11.01 9.61 -8.88
CA ILE A 373 -12.00 9.58 -9.96
C ILE A 373 -12.20 10.99 -10.53
N ALA A 374 -12.32 11.99 -9.65
CA ALA A 374 -12.45 13.39 -10.06
C ALA A 374 -11.22 13.86 -10.84
N ARG A 375 -10.00 13.51 -10.43
CA ARG A 375 -8.74 13.80 -11.14
C ARG A 375 -8.72 13.16 -12.53
N TYR A 376 -9.17 11.93 -12.65
CA TYR A 376 -9.30 11.24 -13.94
C TYR A 376 -10.31 11.94 -14.86
N GLN A 377 -11.49 12.29 -14.35
CA GLN A 377 -12.55 12.97 -15.10
C GLN A 377 -12.13 14.37 -15.57
N HIS A 378 -11.30 15.09 -14.77
CA HIS A 378 -10.76 16.40 -15.15
C HIS A 378 -9.58 16.31 -16.14
N GLY A 379 -9.18 15.11 -16.55
CA GLY A 379 -8.12 14.91 -17.52
C GLY A 379 -6.70 14.97 -16.96
N GLU A 380 -6.52 14.96 -15.63
CA GLU A 380 -5.21 15.04 -15.00
C GLU A 380 -4.29 13.86 -15.37
N PHE A 381 -4.86 12.71 -15.67
CA PHE A 381 -4.08 11.52 -16.06
C PHE A 381 -3.55 11.61 -17.51
N PHE A 382 -4.10 12.52 -18.30
CA PHE A 382 -3.82 12.66 -19.72
C PHE A 382 -3.04 13.93 -20.08
N SER A 383 -3.08 14.96 -19.23
CA SER A 383 -2.41 16.22 -19.48
C SER A 383 -1.85 16.84 -18.20
N ARG A 384 -0.60 17.31 -18.28
CA ARG A 384 0.04 18.09 -17.22
C ARG A 384 -0.72 19.38 -16.92
N ASP A 385 -1.27 20.02 -17.94
CA ASP A 385 -1.97 21.31 -17.81
C ASP A 385 -3.29 21.19 -17.05
N SER A 386 -3.81 19.96 -16.91
CA SER A 386 -5.01 19.67 -16.11
C SER A 386 -4.72 19.52 -14.62
N ILE A 387 -3.45 19.52 -14.20
CA ILE A 387 -3.08 19.42 -12.78
C ILE A 387 -3.44 20.73 -12.08
N LYS A 388 -4.40 20.68 -11.15
CA LYS A 388 -4.77 21.83 -10.33
C LYS A 388 -3.89 21.90 -9.09
N HIS A 389 -3.17 22.98 -8.92
CA HIS A 389 -2.42 23.26 -7.70
C HIS A 389 -3.29 24.09 -6.76
N THR A 390 -3.79 23.46 -5.69
CA THR A 390 -4.68 24.10 -4.70
C THR A 390 -3.93 24.66 -3.48
N GLY A 391 -2.68 24.22 -3.27
CA GLY A 391 -1.84 24.67 -2.17
C GLY A 391 -0.83 25.74 -2.54
N PRO A 392 -0.15 26.30 -1.53
CA PRO A 392 0.87 27.34 -1.74
C PRO A 392 2.10 26.79 -2.48
N ALA A 393 2.81 27.68 -3.16
CA ALA A 393 4.08 27.40 -3.81
C ALA A 393 5.23 27.41 -2.78
N TYR A 394 6.14 26.46 -2.93
CA TYR A 394 7.38 26.31 -2.18
C TYR A 394 8.55 26.19 -3.14
N TYR A 395 9.77 26.17 -2.61
CA TYR A 395 10.98 26.13 -3.43
C TYR A 395 11.91 25.01 -2.97
N THR A 396 12.44 24.26 -3.95
CA THR A 396 13.49 23.26 -3.70
C THR A 396 14.82 23.94 -3.35
N SER A 397 15.83 23.16 -3.01
CA SER A 397 17.18 23.65 -2.70
C SER A 397 17.79 24.51 -3.83
N LEU A 398 17.47 24.22 -5.09
CA LEU A 398 17.93 25.00 -6.26
C LEU A 398 16.93 26.10 -6.68
N GLY A 399 15.82 26.28 -5.96
CA GLY A 399 14.80 27.30 -6.26
C GLY A 399 13.80 26.90 -7.33
N ARG A 400 13.62 25.60 -7.61
CA ARG A 400 12.51 25.11 -8.45
C ARG A 400 11.20 25.21 -7.67
N VAL A 401 10.12 25.60 -8.34
CA VAL A 401 8.79 25.69 -7.71
C VAL A 401 8.18 24.30 -7.55
N VAL A 402 7.69 24.03 -6.35
CA VAL A 402 6.92 22.84 -5.98
C VAL A 402 5.68 23.26 -5.18
N TYR A 403 4.63 22.43 -5.15
CA TYR A 403 3.36 22.83 -4.54
C TYR A 403 3.02 21.90 -3.37
N GLY A 404 2.39 22.48 -2.34
CA GLY A 404 1.78 21.73 -1.24
C GLY A 404 0.32 21.38 -1.50
N GLY A 405 -0.30 20.66 -0.57
CA GLY A 405 -1.75 20.47 -0.54
C GLY A 405 -2.31 19.47 -1.57
N GLY A 406 -1.48 18.64 -2.21
CA GLY A 406 -2.01 17.73 -3.25
C GLY A 406 -1.02 16.66 -3.74
N GLY A 407 -0.17 16.13 -2.85
CA GLY A 407 0.83 15.13 -3.23
C GLY A 407 2.08 15.70 -3.91
N ILE A 408 2.87 14.82 -4.48
CA ILE A 408 4.10 15.14 -5.22
C ILE A 408 3.77 15.21 -6.71
N THR A 409 3.93 16.40 -7.29
CA THR A 409 3.82 16.58 -8.75
C THR A 409 5.16 16.19 -9.39
N PRO A 410 5.18 15.31 -10.40
CA PRO A 410 6.43 14.89 -11.03
C PRO A 410 7.10 16.01 -11.82
N ASP A 411 8.42 15.96 -11.95
CA ASP A 411 9.20 16.86 -12.78
C ASP A 411 8.93 16.61 -14.27
N ILE A 412 8.81 15.33 -14.64
CA ILE A 412 8.44 14.88 -15.98
C ILE A 412 7.13 14.12 -15.92
N PHE A 413 6.11 14.68 -16.50
CA PHE A 413 4.78 14.08 -16.57
C PHE A 413 4.73 12.99 -17.66
N ILE A 414 4.15 11.84 -17.33
CA ILE A 414 3.84 10.76 -18.26
C ILE A 414 2.34 10.55 -18.28
N ALA A 415 1.72 10.84 -19.41
CA ALA A 415 0.29 10.58 -19.60
C ALA A 415 -0.02 9.09 -19.57
N GLU A 416 -1.22 8.76 -19.11
CA GLU A 416 -1.74 7.39 -19.23
C GLU A 416 -1.94 7.04 -20.71
N ASP A 417 -1.41 5.88 -21.12
CA ASP A 417 -1.55 5.41 -22.50
C ASP A 417 -2.91 4.73 -22.70
N THR A 418 -3.76 5.37 -23.48
CA THR A 418 -5.08 4.86 -23.85
C THR A 418 -5.14 4.32 -25.27
N LEU A 419 -3.99 4.28 -25.98
CA LEU A 419 -3.93 3.78 -27.35
C LEU A 419 -4.34 2.31 -27.41
N GLY A 420 -5.26 2.00 -28.31
CA GLY A 420 -5.75 0.63 -28.49
C GLY A 420 -6.75 0.14 -27.43
N VAL A 421 -7.16 0.96 -26.47
CA VAL A 421 -8.21 0.59 -25.52
C VAL A 421 -9.57 0.64 -26.21
N THR A 422 -10.15 -0.54 -26.50
CA THR A 422 -11.49 -0.71 -27.08
C THR A 422 -12.48 -1.23 -26.05
N SER A 423 -13.79 -1.21 -26.35
CA SER A 423 -14.79 -1.83 -25.47
C SER A 423 -14.56 -3.34 -25.32
N TYR A 424 -14.11 -4.03 -26.36
CA TYR A 424 -13.76 -5.45 -26.27
C TYR A 424 -12.64 -5.70 -25.26
N TYR A 425 -11.56 -4.89 -25.29
CA TYR A 425 -10.48 -4.98 -24.32
C TYR A 425 -10.97 -4.70 -22.89
N LYS A 426 -11.79 -3.64 -22.70
CA LYS A 426 -12.36 -3.31 -21.39
C LYS A 426 -13.22 -4.45 -20.84
N GLU A 427 -14.16 -4.98 -21.66
CA GLU A 427 -15.02 -6.09 -21.27
C GLU A 427 -14.20 -7.36 -20.93
N ALA A 428 -13.20 -7.69 -21.74
CA ALA A 428 -12.30 -8.82 -21.50
C ALA A 428 -11.50 -8.69 -20.20
N SER A 429 -11.07 -7.46 -19.86
CA SER A 429 -10.31 -7.17 -18.65
C SER A 429 -11.21 -7.20 -17.40
N ILE A 430 -12.35 -6.51 -17.44
CA ILE A 430 -13.29 -6.39 -16.31
C ILE A 430 -13.92 -7.75 -15.98
N SER A 431 -14.27 -8.54 -16.98
CA SER A 431 -14.82 -9.90 -16.79
C SER A 431 -13.79 -10.91 -16.29
N GLY A 432 -12.51 -10.53 -16.22
CA GLY A 432 -11.41 -11.44 -15.82
C GLY A 432 -11.10 -12.54 -16.86
N LEU A 433 -11.67 -12.50 -18.06
CA LEU A 433 -11.47 -13.52 -19.10
C LEU A 433 -10.02 -13.64 -19.53
N ILE A 434 -9.27 -12.52 -19.58
CA ILE A 434 -7.84 -12.53 -19.90
C ILE A 434 -7.05 -13.34 -18.86
N LEU A 435 -7.29 -13.12 -17.58
CA LEU A 435 -6.66 -13.86 -16.49
C LEU A 435 -7.02 -15.35 -16.56
N GLN A 436 -8.29 -15.64 -16.79
CA GLN A 436 -8.77 -17.03 -16.91
C GLN A 436 -8.12 -17.77 -18.09
N PHE A 437 -8.02 -17.11 -19.24
CA PHE A 437 -7.35 -17.67 -20.41
C PHE A 437 -5.88 -17.91 -20.15
N ALA A 438 -5.16 -16.90 -19.63
CA ALA A 438 -3.73 -17.01 -19.36
C ALA A 438 -3.44 -18.19 -18.41
N PHE A 439 -4.25 -18.34 -17.35
CA PHE A 439 -4.13 -19.46 -16.43
C PHE A 439 -4.40 -20.82 -17.13
N THR A 440 -5.50 -20.91 -17.90
CA THR A 440 -5.87 -22.13 -18.63
C THR A 440 -4.80 -22.50 -19.68
N TYR A 441 -4.28 -21.49 -20.38
CA TYR A 441 -3.20 -21.68 -21.35
C TYR A 441 -1.93 -22.20 -20.67
N THR A 442 -1.55 -21.61 -19.55
CA THR A 442 -0.40 -22.04 -18.75
C THR A 442 -0.53 -23.49 -18.32
N ASP A 443 -1.67 -23.87 -17.72
CA ASP A 443 -1.89 -25.25 -17.25
C ASP A 443 -1.85 -26.27 -18.38
N ASN A 444 -2.49 -25.96 -19.51
CA ASN A 444 -2.54 -26.87 -20.64
C ASN A 444 -1.17 -27.06 -21.33
N ASN A 445 -0.28 -26.07 -21.22
CA ASN A 445 1.02 -26.05 -21.87
C ASN A 445 2.19 -26.11 -20.88
N ARG A 446 1.96 -26.31 -19.58
CA ARG A 446 2.95 -26.21 -18.50
C ARG A 446 4.21 -27.04 -18.79
N GLN A 447 4.05 -28.27 -19.26
CA GLN A 447 5.17 -29.16 -19.59
C GLN A 447 6.10 -28.56 -20.63
N LYS A 448 5.55 -27.90 -21.65
CA LYS A 448 6.31 -27.22 -22.71
C LYS A 448 6.90 -25.90 -22.24
N LEU A 449 6.12 -25.12 -21.49
CA LEU A 449 6.54 -23.82 -20.97
C LEU A 449 7.66 -23.94 -19.94
N ASN A 450 7.76 -25.04 -19.22
CA ASN A 450 8.85 -25.32 -18.27
C ASN A 450 10.25 -25.36 -18.89
N ASN A 451 10.36 -25.43 -20.22
CA ASN A 451 11.65 -25.36 -20.90
C ASN A 451 12.24 -23.95 -20.96
N TYR A 452 11.43 -22.92 -20.70
CA TYR A 452 11.82 -21.51 -20.71
C TYR A 452 11.98 -21.04 -19.27
N LYS A 453 13.22 -20.66 -18.89
CA LYS A 453 13.59 -20.35 -17.51
C LYS A 453 13.78 -18.86 -17.24
N ASP A 454 13.77 -18.04 -18.27
CA ASP A 454 13.93 -16.60 -18.18
C ASP A 454 12.84 -15.87 -18.98
N MET A 455 12.66 -14.58 -18.69
CA MET A 455 11.63 -13.75 -19.29
C MET A 455 11.78 -13.63 -20.81
N SER A 456 12.99 -13.43 -21.30
CA SER A 456 13.25 -13.18 -22.72
C SER A 456 12.90 -14.42 -23.57
N SER A 457 13.43 -15.58 -23.22
CA SER A 457 13.16 -16.83 -23.94
C SER A 457 11.68 -17.22 -23.92
N LEU A 458 11.00 -17.00 -22.79
CA LEU A 458 9.56 -17.26 -22.67
C LEU A 458 8.73 -16.27 -23.51
N SER A 459 9.08 -14.99 -23.48
CA SER A 459 8.43 -13.95 -24.26
C SER A 459 8.55 -14.22 -25.76
N ASP A 460 9.76 -14.54 -26.26
CA ASP A 460 10.01 -14.86 -27.65
C ASP A 460 9.22 -16.09 -28.13
N TYR A 461 9.06 -17.07 -27.26
CA TYR A 461 8.19 -18.20 -27.54
C TYR A 461 6.72 -17.78 -27.65
N LEU A 462 6.20 -16.98 -26.67
CA LEU A 462 4.80 -16.59 -26.61
C LEU A 462 4.37 -15.71 -27.79
N ILE A 463 5.21 -14.80 -28.25
CA ILE A 463 4.96 -13.96 -29.43
C ILE A 463 4.66 -14.85 -30.67
N LYS A 464 5.36 -15.97 -30.80
CA LYS A 464 5.15 -16.92 -31.92
C LYS A 464 3.90 -17.79 -31.78
N GLN A 465 3.22 -17.77 -30.61
CA GLN A 465 2.06 -18.64 -30.34
C GLN A 465 0.72 -18.06 -30.73
N ASN A 466 0.66 -16.82 -31.23
CA ASN A 466 -0.59 -16.14 -31.60
C ASN A 466 -1.62 -16.20 -30.46
N THR A 467 -1.19 -15.78 -29.25
CA THR A 467 -1.97 -15.88 -28.02
C THR A 467 -3.27 -15.08 -28.07
N VAL A 468 -3.28 -13.96 -28.82
CA VAL A 468 -4.48 -13.12 -28.98
C VAL A 468 -5.59 -13.86 -29.73
N GLU A 469 -5.28 -14.58 -30.80
CA GLU A 469 -6.27 -15.33 -31.56
C GLU A 469 -6.85 -16.49 -30.74
N LYS A 470 -5.98 -17.20 -30.03
CA LYS A 470 -6.39 -18.26 -29.09
C LYS A 470 -7.27 -17.71 -27.97
N PHE A 471 -6.94 -16.52 -27.46
CA PHE A 471 -7.75 -15.82 -26.48
C PHE A 471 -9.12 -15.43 -27.07
N ALA A 472 -9.17 -14.86 -28.27
CA ALA A 472 -10.41 -14.45 -28.91
C ALA A 472 -11.39 -15.63 -29.08
N ALA A 473 -10.88 -16.80 -29.50
CA ALA A 473 -11.64 -18.03 -29.60
C ALA A 473 -12.10 -18.56 -28.22
N TYR A 474 -11.26 -18.42 -27.19
CA TYR A 474 -11.64 -18.76 -25.82
C TYR A 474 -12.73 -17.84 -25.29
N ALA A 475 -12.57 -16.53 -25.44
CA ALA A 475 -13.49 -15.52 -24.96
C ALA A 475 -14.89 -15.64 -25.59
N ASP A 476 -14.96 -15.94 -26.89
CA ASP A 476 -16.21 -16.19 -27.62
C ASP A 476 -17.01 -17.36 -27.02
N LYS A 477 -16.31 -18.46 -26.68
CA LYS A 477 -16.93 -19.62 -25.99
C LYS A 477 -17.38 -19.31 -24.56
N HIS A 478 -16.87 -18.24 -23.93
CA HIS A 478 -17.19 -17.84 -22.56
C HIS A 478 -18.04 -16.56 -22.49
N GLY A 479 -18.79 -16.25 -23.57
CA GLY A 479 -19.81 -15.22 -23.58
C GLY A 479 -19.38 -13.84 -24.09
N LEU A 480 -18.08 -13.62 -24.35
CA LEU A 480 -17.60 -12.38 -24.95
C LEU A 480 -17.48 -12.54 -26.47
N LYS A 481 -18.54 -12.18 -27.18
CA LYS A 481 -18.62 -12.32 -28.66
C LYS A 481 -17.44 -11.66 -29.36
N ARG A 482 -16.90 -12.38 -30.35
CA ARG A 482 -15.75 -11.94 -31.15
C ARG A 482 -16.06 -10.65 -31.92
N ARG A 483 -15.16 -9.66 -31.87
CA ARG A 483 -15.27 -8.35 -32.57
C ARG A 483 -13.94 -8.04 -33.26
N ASN A 484 -13.74 -8.55 -34.47
CA ASN A 484 -12.47 -8.56 -35.18
C ASN A 484 -11.82 -7.17 -35.33
N ILE A 485 -12.58 -6.11 -35.60
CA ILE A 485 -12.07 -4.74 -35.73
C ILE A 485 -11.49 -4.26 -34.39
N MET A 486 -12.20 -4.51 -33.29
CA MET A 486 -11.75 -4.08 -31.95
C MET A 486 -10.55 -4.90 -31.48
N ILE A 487 -10.55 -6.21 -31.74
CA ILE A 487 -9.42 -7.10 -31.43
C ILE A 487 -8.17 -6.63 -32.17
N ARG A 488 -8.25 -6.29 -33.46
CA ARG A 488 -7.10 -5.72 -34.20
C ARG A 488 -6.60 -4.42 -33.61
N LYS A 489 -7.50 -3.50 -33.25
CA LYS A 489 -7.13 -2.22 -32.60
C LYS A 489 -6.47 -2.44 -31.24
N SER A 490 -6.90 -3.43 -30.48
CA SER A 490 -6.36 -3.75 -29.15
C SER A 490 -5.28 -4.83 -29.17
N HIS A 491 -4.84 -5.30 -30.33
CA HIS A 491 -3.98 -6.48 -30.45
C HIS A 491 -2.75 -6.39 -29.53
N LYS A 492 -2.01 -5.29 -29.58
CA LYS A 492 -0.80 -5.08 -28.78
C LYS A 492 -1.10 -5.09 -27.27
N LEU A 493 -2.21 -4.47 -26.84
CA LEU A 493 -2.63 -4.46 -25.42
C LEU A 493 -3.04 -5.86 -24.96
N LEU A 494 -3.84 -6.57 -25.77
CA LEU A 494 -4.26 -7.94 -25.47
C LEU A 494 -3.06 -8.88 -25.37
N GLU A 495 -2.16 -8.83 -26.36
CA GLU A 495 -0.94 -9.65 -26.40
C GLU A 495 -0.09 -9.40 -25.15
N ARG A 496 0.19 -8.12 -24.86
CA ARG A 496 0.98 -7.72 -23.69
C ARG A 496 0.33 -8.21 -22.40
N TYR A 497 -0.98 -8.03 -22.23
CA TYR A 497 -1.67 -8.44 -21.01
C TYR A 497 -1.68 -9.96 -20.86
N ILE A 498 -2.04 -10.70 -21.92
CA ILE A 498 -2.08 -12.16 -21.91
C ILE A 498 -0.70 -12.73 -21.60
N ASN A 499 0.32 -12.31 -22.37
CA ASN A 499 1.68 -12.84 -22.24
C ASN A 499 2.29 -12.49 -20.88
N SER A 500 2.05 -11.27 -20.36
CA SER A 500 2.51 -10.87 -19.02
C SER A 500 1.97 -11.81 -17.94
N ARG A 501 0.69 -12.24 -18.05
CA ARG A 501 0.09 -13.15 -17.08
C ARG A 501 0.59 -14.57 -17.21
N ILE A 502 0.90 -15.02 -18.42
CA ILE A 502 1.54 -16.33 -18.62
C ILE A 502 2.96 -16.33 -18.03
N ILE A 503 3.72 -15.24 -18.24
CA ILE A 503 5.06 -15.07 -17.67
C ILE A 503 5.00 -15.10 -16.15
N TYR A 504 4.07 -14.33 -15.53
CA TYR A 504 3.85 -14.36 -14.08
C TYR A 504 3.56 -15.78 -13.55
N ASN A 505 2.68 -16.53 -14.25
CA ASN A 505 2.28 -17.88 -13.84
C ASN A 505 3.39 -18.93 -13.98
N MET A 506 4.39 -18.66 -14.81
CA MET A 506 5.48 -19.62 -15.11
C MET A 506 6.79 -19.29 -14.41
N LEU A 507 7.06 -18.03 -14.22
CA LEU A 507 8.30 -17.54 -13.60
C LEU A 507 7.97 -16.89 -12.24
N ASP A 508 7.97 -15.56 -12.18
CA ASP A 508 7.70 -14.81 -10.97
C ASP A 508 7.26 -13.36 -11.25
N GLU A 509 7.09 -12.57 -10.18
CA GLU A 509 6.73 -11.16 -10.25
C GLU A 509 7.86 -10.29 -10.84
N ALA A 510 9.12 -10.68 -10.67
CA ALA A 510 10.26 -9.94 -11.22
C ALA A 510 10.27 -10.04 -12.75
N ALA A 511 10.15 -11.26 -13.30
CA ALA A 511 10.04 -11.51 -14.73
C ALA A 511 8.80 -10.82 -15.35
N TRP A 512 7.67 -10.85 -14.66
CA TRP A 512 6.47 -10.09 -15.05
C TRP A 512 6.74 -8.60 -15.13
N THR A 513 7.41 -8.03 -14.12
CA THR A 513 7.75 -6.60 -14.07
C THR A 513 8.71 -6.24 -15.20
N GLU A 514 9.71 -7.05 -15.44
CA GLU A 514 10.65 -6.87 -16.54
C GLU A 514 9.93 -6.85 -17.90
N TYR A 515 9.02 -7.79 -18.14
CA TYR A 515 8.23 -7.85 -19.38
C TYR A 515 7.34 -6.61 -19.59
N ILE A 516 6.61 -6.17 -18.56
CA ILE A 516 5.75 -4.98 -18.69
C ILE A 516 6.54 -3.69 -18.88
N ASN A 517 7.78 -3.63 -18.42
CA ASN A 517 8.64 -2.47 -18.54
C ASN A 517 9.28 -2.31 -19.92
N LEU A 518 9.30 -3.33 -20.78
CA LEU A 518 9.88 -3.28 -22.12
C LEU A 518 9.31 -2.11 -22.97
N ASP A 519 8.03 -1.85 -22.84
CA ASP A 519 7.34 -0.80 -23.60
C ASP A 519 6.83 0.38 -22.74
N ASP A 520 7.21 0.41 -21.46
CA ASP A 520 6.71 1.42 -20.52
C ASP A 520 7.23 2.83 -20.86
N PRO A 521 6.34 3.82 -21.08
CA PRO A 521 6.76 5.19 -21.42
C PRO A 521 7.57 5.88 -20.32
N ALA A 522 7.30 5.56 -19.03
CA ALA A 522 8.04 6.14 -17.92
C ALA A 522 9.47 5.59 -17.85
N ILE A 523 9.64 4.28 -18.08
CA ILE A 523 10.97 3.66 -18.20
C ILE A 523 11.74 4.25 -19.39
N LYS A 524 11.12 4.37 -20.56
CA LYS A 524 11.75 5.00 -21.74
C LYS A 524 12.13 6.44 -21.48
N SER A 525 11.34 7.17 -20.68
CA SER A 525 11.65 8.54 -20.26
C SER A 525 12.83 8.57 -19.28
N ALA A 526 12.90 7.65 -18.32
CA ALA A 526 14.02 7.54 -17.39
C ALA A 526 15.34 7.26 -18.11
N LEU A 527 15.36 6.33 -19.06
CA LEU A 527 16.54 6.03 -19.88
C LEU A 527 16.99 7.25 -20.70
N ARG A 528 16.05 8.04 -21.25
CA ARG A 528 16.37 9.31 -21.94
C ARG A 528 16.97 10.35 -20.99
N VAL A 529 16.47 10.44 -19.76
CA VAL A 529 17.02 11.33 -18.72
C VAL A 529 18.47 10.98 -18.42
N PHE A 530 18.80 9.72 -18.26
CA PHE A 530 20.18 9.27 -18.03
C PHE A 530 21.08 9.54 -19.25
N LYS A 531 20.62 9.19 -20.44
CA LYS A 531 21.37 9.45 -21.70
C LYS A 531 21.71 10.94 -21.89
N ASN A 532 20.82 11.84 -21.43
CA ASN A 532 20.99 13.28 -21.54
C ASN A 532 21.67 13.91 -20.32
N HIS A 533 22.18 13.11 -19.37
CA HIS A 533 22.77 13.58 -18.11
C HIS A 533 21.86 14.55 -17.33
N ALA A 534 20.55 14.31 -17.35
CA ALA A 534 19.51 15.15 -16.76
C ALA A 534 18.90 14.56 -15.46
N ALA A 535 19.52 13.54 -14.88
CA ALA A 535 19.03 12.91 -13.65
C ALA A 535 19.11 13.85 -12.42
N PHE A 536 20.09 14.77 -12.41
CA PHE A 536 20.20 15.80 -11.39
C PHE A 536 19.49 17.07 -11.89
N PRO A 537 18.45 17.55 -11.19
CA PRO A 537 17.78 18.78 -11.54
C PRO A 537 18.74 19.98 -11.56
N LYS A 538 18.51 20.92 -12.47
CA LYS A 538 19.33 22.13 -12.63
C LYS A 538 18.59 23.35 -12.12
N LYS A 539 19.34 24.36 -11.67
CA LYS A 539 18.80 25.66 -11.27
C LYS A 539 18.02 26.28 -12.45
N PRO A 540 16.80 26.83 -12.22
CA PRO A 540 16.04 27.52 -13.25
C PRO A 540 16.84 28.70 -13.83
N GLN A 541 16.95 28.77 -15.14
CA GLN A 541 17.55 29.94 -15.78
C GLN A 541 16.51 31.08 -15.82
N LYS A 542 16.89 32.29 -15.38
CA LYS A 542 16.07 33.48 -15.54
C LYS A 542 15.99 33.81 -17.05
N LYS A 543 14.81 33.75 -17.62
CA LYS A 543 14.59 34.38 -18.94
C LYS A 543 14.57 35.89 -18.77
N ASN A 544 15.25 36.63 -19.66
CA ASN A 544 15.37 38.10 -19.66
C ASN A 544 14.05 38.86 -19.82
N ASN A 545 12.89 38.22 -19.79
CA ASN A 545 11.57 38.85 -19.98
C ASN A 545 10.69 38.78 -18.71
N GLY A 546 11.24 38.84 -17.52
CA GLY A 546 10.45 39.00 -16.27
C GLY A 546 9.51 37.85 -15.88
N LYS A 547 9.37 36.82 -16.70
CA LYS A 547 8.64 35.58 -16.37
C LYS A 547 9.62 34.46 -16.19
N THR A 548 9.63 33.86 -15.02
CA THR A 548 10.42 32.65 -14.71
C THR A 548 9.96 31.54 -15.64
N ALA A 549 10.78 31.20 -16.64
CA ALA A 549 10.47 30.05 -17.48
C ALA A 549 11.10 28.82 -16.89
N TYR A 550 10.30 27.81 -16.69
CA TYR A 550 10.77 26.48 -16.39
C TYR A 550 11.64 25.99 -17.55
N ASN A 551 12.86 25.58 -17.28
CA ASN A 551 13.62 24.81 -18.25
C ASN A 551 12.90 23.47 -18.44
N MET A 552 11.99 23.46 -19.41
CA MET A 552 11.52 22.21 -19.98
C MET A 552 12.74 21.56 -20.63
N CYS A 553 13.09 20.37 -20.19
CA CYS A 553 13.97 19.51 -20.98
C CYS A 553 13.40 19.49 -22.42
N PRO A 554 14.18 19.76 -23.48
CA PRO A 554 13.65 19.86 -24.84
C PRO A 554 13.36 18.49 -25.43
N ILE A 555 12.47 17.72 -24.80
CA ILE A 555 12.03 16.41 -25.24
C ILE A 555 10.50 16.41 -25.34
N TYR A 556 9.96 17.39 -26.06
CA TYR A 556 8.59 17.31 -26.55
C TYR A 556 8.65 17.04 -28.06
N ASP A 557 8.35 15.83 -28.43
CA ASP A 557 8.07 15.47 -29.81
C ASP A 557 6.67 16.00 -30.19
N HIS A 558 6.65 16.99 -31.08
CA HIS A 558 5.44 17.63 -31.61
C HIS A 558 4.56 16.72 -32.48
N THR A 559 4.90 15.45 -32.64
CA THR A 559 4.20 14.52 -33.56
C THR A 559 2.86 13.99 -33.01
N ILE A 560 2.52 14.25 -31.72
CA ILE A 560 1.27 13.73 -31.13
C ILE A 560 0.07 14.71 -31.24
N ARG A 561 0.26 15.94 -31.71
CA ARG A 561 -0.81 16.95 -31.78
C ARG A 561 -1.85 16.77 -32.89
N ARG A 562 -1.78 15.77 -33.75
CA ARG A 562 -2.67 15.69 -34.94
C ARG A 562 -3.94 14.84 -34.80
N ASN A 563 -4.21 14.18 -33.69
CA ASN A 563 -5.35 13.25 -33.59
C ASN A 563 -6.34 13.49 -32.43
N ILE A 564 -6.37 14.71 -31.84
CA ILE A 564 -7.42 15.06 -30.86
C ILE A 564 -8.35 16.11 -31.48
N LYS A 565 -8.99 15.80 -32.57
CA LYS A 565 -10.25 16.42 -32.99
C LYS A 565 -11.16 15.29 -33.46
N THR A 566 -12.34 15.22 -32.86
CA THR A 566 -13.45 14.28 -33.07
C THR A 566 -13.49 13.08 -32.13
N VAL A 567 -14.00 13.31 -30.91
CA VAL A 567 -15.01 12.41 -30.27
C VAL A 567 -15.81 13.30 -29.30
N HIS A 568 -16.72 14.09 -29.84
CA HIS A 568 -17.93 14.54 -29.17
C HIS A 568 -19.06 14.33 -30.19
N ALA A 569 -19.76 13.21 -30.07
CA ALA A 569 -21.16 12.94 -30.43
C ALA A 569 -21.53 11.56 -29.87
#